data_9ad91efef7cc5b075d6fe538787e927b
#
_entry.id   9ad91efef7cc5b075d6fe538787e927b
#
_cell.length_a   1.000
_cell.length_b   1.000
_cell.length_c   1.000
_cell.angle_alpha   90.00
_cell.angle_beta   90.00
_cell.angle_gamma   90.00
#
_symmetry.space_group_name_H-M   'P 1'
#
loop_
_entity.id
_entity.type
_entity.pdbx_description
1 polymer ?
#
loop_
_entity_poly.entity_id
_entity_poly.type
_entity_poly.pdbx_seq_one_letter_code
_entity_poly.pdbx_strand_id
1 'polypeptide(L)'
;MAITSREIVQQSLAFASPPRIPHAMGGGFPSDFRGVGRKPAPNRKQQPWTERDGYWNMIDEWGNEWRRLEDITKGEVHKGAIEEGWELLETYAWPDVDRADLYEDAAVRV
;
A
#
# COMPACT_ATOMS: atom_id res chain seq x y z
N MET A 1 23.82 20.25 -17.12
CA MET A 1 22.81 19.20 -17.15
C MET A 1 21.76 19.44 -16.08
N ALA A 2 20.52 19.13 -16.40
CA ALA A 2 19.47 19.23 -15.40
C ALA A 2 19.64 18.15 -14.33
N ILE A 3 19.48 18.53 -13.06
CA ILE A 3 19.48 17.60 -11.94
C ILE A 3 18.25 16.67 -12.01
N THR A 4 18.44 15.39 -11.78
CA THR A 4 17.37 14.39 -11.80
C THR A 4 16.61 14.35 -10.47
N SER A 5 15.38 13.81 -10.48
CA SER A 5 14.60 13.58 -9.25
C SER A 5 15.37 12.71 -8.24
N ARG A 6 16.09 11.70 -8.72
CA ARG A 6 16.94 10.84 -7.86
C ARG A 6 18.01 11.64 -7.15
N GLU A 7 18.75 12.49 -7.88
CA GLU A 7 19.80 13.33 -7.29
C GLU A 7 19.25 14.33 -6.29
N ILE A 8 18.07 14.93 -6.56
CA ILE A 8 17.40 15.82 -5.61
C ILE A 8 17.09 15.10 -4.30
N VAL A 9 16.50 13.89 -4.39
CA VAL A 9 16.20 13.08 -3.20
C VAL A 9 17.48 12.70 -2.45
N GLN A 10 18.51 12.24 -3.16
CA GLN A 10 19.80 11.87 -2.54
C GLN A 10 20.44 13.05 -1.83
N GLN A 11 20.49 14.23 -2.46
CA GLN A 11 21.01 15.44 -1.84
C GLN A 11 20.21 15.86 -0.61
N SER A 12 18.89 15.73 -0.66
CA SER A 12 18.03 16.03 0.50
C SER A 12 18.32 15.11 1.68
N LEU A 13 18.43 13.80 1.44
CA LEU A 13 18.77 12.83 2.46
C LEU A 13 20.17 13.03 3.05
N ALA A 14 21.10 13.53 2.24
CA ALA A 14 22.46 13.83 2.66
C ALA A 14 22.62 15.23 3.28
N PHE A 15 21.54 16.02 3.42
CA PHE A 15 21.55 17.42 3.84
C PHE A 15 22.53 18.30 3.02
N ALA A 16 22.65 17.99 1.72
CA ALA A 16 23.60 18.61 0.79
C ALA A 16 22.99 19.78 -0.02
N SER A 17 22.05 20.50 0.55
CA SER A 17 21.43 21.71 -0.04
C SER A 17 20.94 21.52 -1.48
N PRO A 18 19.95 20.66 -1.72
CA PRO A 18 19.38 20.49 -3.06
C PRO A 18 18.77 21.81 -3.56
N PRO A 19 18.67 22.01 -4.88
CA PRO A 19 18.09 23.26 -5.44
C PRO A 19 16.62 23.47 -5.10
N ARG A 20 15.94 22.41 -4.69
CA ARG A 20 14.55 22.44 -4.20
C ARG A 20 14.26 21.22 -3.33
N ILE A 21 13.18 21.26 -2.58
CA ILE A 21 12.70 20.12 -1.81
C ILE A 21 12.07 19.08 -2.77
N PRO A 22 12.39 17.77 -2.62
CA PRO A 22 11.68 16.73 -3.35
C PRO A 22 10.21 16.68 -2.92
N HIS A 23 9.31 16.44 -3.86
CA HIS A 23 7.88 16.43 -3.57
C HIS A 23 7.11 15.38 -4.37
N ALA A 24 5.95 15.00 -3.84
CA ALA A 24 4.95 14.15 -4.49
C ALA A 24 3.57 14.79 -4.35
N MET A 25 3.43 16.00 -4.92
CA MET A 25 2.15 16.69 -4.96
C MET A 25 1.27 16.12 -6.07
N GLY A 26 -0.02 15.92 -5.79
CA GLY A 26 -1.00 15.55 -6.80
C GLY A 26 -1.41 16.72 -7.71
N GLY A 27 -2.51 16.55 -8.44
CA GLY A 27 -3.09 17.65 -9.23
C GLY A 27 -2.30 18.07 -10.47
N GLY A 28 -1.58 17.13 -11.09
CA GLY A 28 -0.83 17.40 -12.33
C GLY A 28 0.59 17.94 -12.13
N PHE A 29 1.03 18.13 -10.89
CA PHE A 29 2.43 18.49 -10.61
C PHE A 29 3.35 17.28 -10.80
N PRO A 30 4.55 17.48 -11.39
CA PRO A 30 5.55 16.41 -11.46
C PRO A 30 5.91 15.88 -10.08
N SER A 31 6.10 14.57 -9.97
CA SER A 31 6.55 13.93 -8.72
C SER A 31 8.00 13.46 -8.84
N ASP A 32 8.76 13.64 -7.78
CA ASP A 32 10.12 13.08 -7.66
C ASP A 32 10.11 11.60 -7.23
N PHE A 33 8.92 11.07 -6.93
CA PHE A 33 8.72 9.70 -6.47
C PHE A 33 7.80 8.95 -7.42
N ARG A 34 8.04 7.65 -7.56
CA ARG A 34 7.13 6.75 -8.27
C ARG A 34 6.59 5.71 -7.29
N GLY A 35 5.27 5.57 -7.28
CA GLY A 35 4.63 4.47 -6.57
C GLY A 35 4.80 3.18 -7.36
N VAL A 36 5.27 2.15 -6.70
CA VAL A 36 5.32 0.80 -7.22
C VAL A 36 4.64 -0.13 -6.23
N GLY A 37 4.02 -1.18 -6.73
CA GLY A 37 3.36 -2.17 -5.91
C GLY A 37 3.46 -3.55 -6.53
N ARG A 38 3.13 -4.56 -5.76
CA ARG A 38 3.03 -5.93 -6.24
C ARG A 38 1.59 -6.27 -6.63
N LYS A 39 1.42 -7.31 -7.40
CA LYS A 39 0.11 -7.94 -7.64
C LYS A 39 -0.40 -8.56 -6.32
N PRO A 40 -1.72 -8.74 -6.16
CA PRO A 40 -2.28 -9.46 -5.01
C PRO A 40 -1.74 -10.87 -4.88
N ALA A 41 -1.57 -11.35 -3.65
CA ALA A 41 -1.15 -12.72 -3.40
C ALA A 41 -2.21 -13.70 -3.92
N PRO A 42 -1.81 -14.78 -4.62
CA PRO A 42 -2.76 -15.69 -5.26
C PRO A 42 -3.57 -16.53 -4.26
N ASN A 43 -3.05 -16.76 -3.07
CA ASN A 43 -3.69 -17.56 -2.02
C ASN A 43 -4.58 -16.74 -1.07
N ARG A 44 -4.53 -15.40 -1.16
CA ARG A 44 -5.28 -14.48 -0.30
C ARG A 44 -5.83 -13.34 -1.16
N LYS A 45 -7.10 -13.39 -1.47
CA LYS A 45 -7.75 -12.36 -2.27
C LYS A 45 -8.49 -11.37 -1.36
N GLN A 46 -8.31 -10.10 -1.65
CA GLN A 46 -9.13 -9.06 -1.06
C GLN A 46 -10.58 -9.25 -1.48
N GLN A 47 -11.50 -9.17 -0.52
CA GLN A 47 -12.93 -9.16 -0.81
C GLN A 47 -13.37 -7.71 -1.06
N PRO A 48 -14.26 -7.47 -2.03
CA PRO A 48 -14.71 -6.12 -2.33
C PRO A 48 -15.51 -5.51 -1.18
N TRP A 49 -15.62 -4.20 -1.17
CA TRP A 49 -16.51 -3.49 -0.27
C TRP A 49 -17.97 -3.89 -0.52
N THR A 50 -18.66 -4.27 0.52
CA THR A 50 -20.10 -4.61 0.50
C THR A 50 -20.81 -3.90 1.64
N GLU A 51 -22.01 -3.39 1.36
CA GLU A 51 -22.85 -2.78 2.39
C GLU A 51 -23.58 -3.86 3.19
N ARG A 52 -23.50 -3.75 4.51
CA ARG A 52 -24.22 -4.61 5.45
C ARG A 52 -24.46 -3.87 6.77
N ASP A 53 -25.69 -3.90 7.25
CA ASP A 53 -26.08 -3.30 8.54
C ASP A 53 -25.73 -1.81 8.66
N GLY A 54 -25.86 -1.05 7.58
CA GLY A 54 -25.57 0.38 7.53
C GLY A 54 -24.09 0.73 7.45
N TYR A 55 -23.23 -0.25 7.25
CA TYR A 55 -21.77 -0.06 7.07
C TYR A 55 -21.29 -0.72 5.80
N TRP A 56 -20.27 -0.13 5.22
CA TRP A 56 -19.47 -0.78 4.19
C TRP A 56 -18.40 -1.62 4.84
N ASN A 57 -18.29 -2.88 4.44
CA ASN A 57 -17.34 -3.86 4.99
C ASN A 57 -16.48 -4.46 3.88
N MET A 58 -15.23 -4.75 4.20
CA MET A 58 -14.27 -5.36 3.29
C MET A 58 -13.30 -6.22 4.09
N ILE A 59 -12.80 -7.30 3.50
CA ILE A 59 -11.69 -8.09 4.07
C ILE A 59 -10.49 -7.88 3.17
N ASP A 60 -9.37 -7.43 3.74
CA ASP A 60 -8.14 -7.23 2.99
C ASP A 60 -7.37 -8.54 2.77
N GLU A 61 -6.28 -8.44 2.02
CA GLU A 61 -5.41 -9.58 1.70
C GLU A 61 -4.81 -10.24 2.96
N TRP A 62 -4.65 -9.50 4.05
CA TRP A 62 -4.12 -9.99 5.32
C TRP A 62 -5.19 -10.60 6.22
N GLY A 63 -6.46 -10.54 5.82
CA GLY A 63 -7.59 -11.08 6.58
C GLY A 63 -8.17 -10.10 7.61
N ASN A 64 -7.75 -8.84 7.58
CA ASN A 64 -8.34 -7.82 8.43
C ASN A 64 -9.70 -7.38 7.89
N GLU A 65 -10.67 -7.25 8.78
CA GLU A 65 -11.98 -6.71 8.44
C GLU A 65 -11.95 -5.19 8.57
N TRP A 66 -12.23 -4.51 7.46
CA TRP A 66 -12.34 -3.06 7.38
C TRP A 66 -13.80 -2.64 7.38
N ARG A 67 -14.06 -1.50 7.99
CA ARG A 67 -15.40 -0.90 8.04
C ARG A 67 -15.34 0.58 7.76
N ARG A 68 -16.34 1.10 7.06
CA ARG A 68 -16.56 2.53 6.84
C ARG A 68 -18.07 2.84 6.77
N LEU A 69 -18.43 4.08 7.11
CA LEU A 69 -19.83 4.53 7.06
C LEU A 69 -20.25 4.88 5.63
N GLU A 70 -19.36 5.50 4.87
CA GLU A 70 -19.62 5.99 3.52
C GLU A 70 -18.63 5.38 2.52
N ASP A 71 -19.03 5.27 1.28
CA ASP A 71 -18.21 4.67 0.22
C ASP A 71 -17.04 5.54 -0.23
N ILE A 72 -17.00 6.81 0.17
CA ILE A 72 -15.95 7.77 -0.17
C ILE A 72 -14.79 7.80 0.83
N THR A 73 -14.95 7.24 2.02
CA THR A 73 -13.92 7.23 3.06
C THR A 73 -13.03 5.99 2.95
N LYS A 74 -11.79 6.11 3.43
CA LYS A 74 -10.85 4.98 3.47
C LYS A 74 -11.31 3.87 4.41
N GLY A 75 -11.97 4.24 5.50
CA GLY A 75 -12.36 3.30 6.55
C GLY A 75 -11.26 3.02 7.56
N GLU A 76 -11.57 2.12 8.47
CA GLU A 76 -10.67 1.69 9.55
C GLU A 76 -10.74 0.17 9.72
N VAL A 77 -9.73 -0.41 10.31
CA VAL A 77 -9.76 -1.83 10.69
C VAL A 77 -10.71 -1.99 11.86
N HIS A 78 -11.78 -2.76 11.63
CA HIS A 78 -12.79 -3.08 12.63
C HIS A 78 -12.41 -4.32 13.43
N LYS A 79 -11.82 -5.31 12.77
CA LYS A 79 -11.33 -6.54 13.39
C LYS A 79 -10.03 -7.00 12.73
N GLY A 80 -8.95 -7.09 13.51
CA GLY A 80 -7.67 -7.63 13.05
C GLY A 80 -7.72 -9.15 12.86
N ALA A 81 -6.98 -9.67 11.89
CA ALA A 81 -6.97 -11.11 11.57
C ALA A 81 -6.52 -11.99 12.73
N ILE A 82 -5.67 -11.49 13.62
CA ILE A 82 -5.12 -12.22 14.79
C ILE A 82 -5.46 -11.52 16.12
N GLU A 83 -6.47 -10.66 16.12
CA GLU A 83 -6.85 -9.83 17.26
C GLU A 83 -7.22 -10.66 18.50
N GLU A 84 -7.79 -11.85 18.31
CA GLU A 84 -8.26 -12.69 19.41
C GLU A 84 -7.13 -13.41 20.17
N GLY A 85 -5.92 -13.49 19.60
CA GLY A 85 -4.76 -14.06 20.29
C GLY A 85 -3.61 -14.44 19.38
N TRP A 86 -2.41 -14.50 19.96
CA TRP A 86 -1.18 -14.84 19.25
C TRP A 86 -1.15 -16.31 18.77
N GLU A 87 -1.90 -17.19 19.40
CA GLU A 87 -2.06 -18.59 19.02
C GLU A 87 -2.64 -18.77 17.61
N LEU A 88 -3.38 -17.77 17.12
CA LEU A 88 -3.90 -17.76 15.75
C LEU A 88 -2.79 -17.71 14.69
N LEU A 89 -1.57 -17.30 15.04
CA LEU A 89 -0.44 -17.31 14.12
C LEU A 89 -0.06 -18.72 13.67
N GLU A 90 -0.32 -19.74 14.47
CA GLU A 90 0.01 -21.13 14.13
C GLU A 90 -0.80 -21.65 12.94
N THR A 91 -2.02 -21.14 12.77
CA THR A 91 -2.94 -21.55 11.69
C THR A 91 -3.20 -20.41 10.68
N TYR A 92 -2.56 -19.27 10.86
CA TYR A 92 -2.76 -18.12 9.99
C TYR A 92 -2.24 -18.39 8.57
N ALA A 93 -3.11 -18.20 7.58
CA ALA A 93 -2.74 -18.34 6.18
C ALA A 93 -2.05 -17.06 5.68
N TRP A 94 -0.73 -17.03 5.72
CA TRP A 94 0.07 -15.91 5.25
C TRP A 94 -0.15 -15.66 3.76
N PRO A 95 -0.28 -14.39 3.32
CA PRO A 95 -0.24 -14.08 1.90
C PRO A 95 1.09 -14.53 1.29
N ASP A 96 1.03 -15.23 0.17
CA ASP A 96 2.22 -15.66 -0.58
C ASP A 96 2.79 -14.47 -1.36
N VAL A 97 3.64 -13.68 -0.71
CA VAL A 97 4.21 -12.43 -1.23
C VAL A 97 5.63 -12.57 -1.78
N ASP A 98 6.25 -13.75 -1.63
CA ASP A 98 7.66 -13.97 -2.03
C ASP A 98 7.82 -14.41 -3.48
N ARG A 99 6.77 -14.43 -4.25
CA ARG A 99 6.80 -14.83 -5.66
C ARG A 99 7.28 -13.69 -6.55
N ALA A 100 8.30 -13.95 -7.36
CA ALA A 100 8.89 -12.95 -8.26
C ALA A 100 7.88 -12.37 -9.27
N ASP A 101 6.92 -13.17 -9.74
CA ASP A 101 5.89 -12.75 -10.69
C ASP A 101 4.95 -11.65 -10.16
N LEU A 102 4.83 -11.50 -8.83
CA LEU A 102 4.04 -10.44 -8.22
C LEU A 102 4.66 -9.05 -8.41
N TYR A 103 5.96 -8.98 -8.70
CA TYR A 103 6.75 -7.74 -8.77
C TYR A 103 7.16 -7.35 -10.19
N GLU A 104 6.73 -8.07 -11.21
CA GLU A 104 7.10 -7.82 -12.60
C GLU A 104 6.78 -6.40 -13.07
N ASP A 105 5.58 -5.90 -12.76
CA ASP A 105 5.17 -4.55 -13.14
C ASP A 105 5.97 -3.47 -12.39
N ALA A 106 6.39 -3.74 -11.17
CA ALA A 106 7.26 -2.85 -10.41
C ALA A 106 8.65 -2.74 -11.04
N ALA A 107 9.23 -3.86 -11.47
CA ALA A 107 10.53 -3.90 -12.13
C ALA A 107 10.54 -3.08 -13.43
N VAL A 108 9.46 -3.10 -14.20
CA VAL A 108 9.33 -2.32 -15.45
C VAL A 108 9.26 -0.81 -15.19
N ARG A 109 8.71 -0.39 -14.04
CA ARG A 109 8.54 1.04 -13.70
C ARG A 109 9.79 1.70 -13.10
N VAL A 110 10.72 0.91 -12.65
CA VAL A 110 12.00 1.38 -12.08
C VAL A 110 13.04 1.57 -13.16
#